data_be7fc711ddb679dbda83f23c066f8b63
#
_entry.id   be7fc711ddb679dbda83f23c066f8b63
#
_cell.length_a   1.000
_cell.length_b   1.000
_cell.length_c   1.000
_cell.angle_alpha   90.00
_cell.angle_beta   90.00
_cell.angle_gamma   90.00
#
_symmetry.space_group_name_H-M   'P 1'
#
loop_
_entity.id
_entity.type
_entity.pdbx_description
1 polymer ?
#
loop_
_entity_poly.entity_id
_entity_poly.type
_entity_poly.pdbx_seq_one_letter_code
_entity_poly.pdbx_strand_id
1 'polypeptide(L)'
;MLRGDGGFADRRRKAGACDGDKEEAMTEIPKIISVDDHVVEPADVWQKRLPKKYLDVGPRVERAPLGEMTFVGGNFSYEKGEGRPCDWWHYEDKKIPQTRLSAAVGFDRDEVKITAITYEEMRPGCYDPKARLEDMDVNWVEASLSFPTFPRFCGQTFMEAKDMELADLCVKAYNDWMFDEWCAGSNGRLVPLPIIQLWDSQLAADEIRRNAARGGHAVAFTEIPPFLGLPSVHDADGYWDPFFQACAETGTVVCMHIGSSSKMPSTSKDAPPAVGSTLTYMNAAMSLTDYLMSGVFEKFPDLVIAYSEGQIGWIPYVLERADAVWDHNRAWGGVADKVKKPPSQYYREHVYGCFFDDPHGLRSLEDMGVDTITFETDYPHSDSTWPNSKEVAERQMKDLDDETIRKIVRGNAIRMLQLDFAE
;
A
#
# COMPACT_ATOMS: atom_id res chain seq x y z
N MET A 1 -1.58 12.74 66.58
CA MET A 1 -1.26 11.54 67.38
C MET A 1 -1.91 10.36 66.65
N LEU A 2 -1.17 9.54 66.09
CA LEU A 2 -0.94 8.10 66.22
C LEU A 2 -0.26 7.57 64.94
N ARG A 3 0.90 7.03 65.18
CA ARG A 3 1.78 6.34 64.20
C ARG A 3 1.24 4.95 64.00
N GLY A 4 1.42 4.38 62.80
CA GLY A 4 1.25 2.99 62.45
C GLY A 4 2.25 2.57 61.41
N ASP A 5 3.39 2.04 61.85
CA ASP A 5 4.41 1.37 61.01
C ASP A 5 3.87 0.02 60.54
N GLY A 6 3.99 -0.27 59.25
CA GLY A 6 3.71 -1.56 58.63
C GLY A 6 4.81 -1.93 57.64
N GLY A 7 5.77 -2.70 58.10
CA GLY A 7 6.96 -3.16 57.36
C GLY A 7 6.59 -4.02 56.15
N PHE A 8 7.19 -3.70 55.00
CA PHE A 8 7.25 -4.55 53.80
C PHE A 8 8.31 -5.59 53.97
N ALA A 9 7.91 -6.84 54.11
CA ALA A 9 8.82 -8.00 54.12
C ALA A 9 9.31 -8.29 52.72
N ASP A 10 10.64 -8.20 52.58
CA ASP A 10 11.44 -8.61 51.40
C ASP A 10 11.32 -10.13 51.20
N ARG A 11 10.57 -10.60 50.22
CA ARG A 11 10.57 -12.00 49.74
C ARG A 11 11.42 -12.09 48.49
N ARG A 12 12.74 -12.20 48.65
CA ARG A 12 13.62 -12.69 47.60
C ARG A 12 13.34 -14.17 47.33
N ARG A 13 12.60 -14.44 46.26
CA ARG A 13 12.57 -15.79 45.70
C ARG A 13 13.86 -16.00 44.90
N LYS A 14 14.64 -16.99 45.30
CA LYS A 14 15.71 -17.55 44.50
C LYS A 14 15.09 -18.15 43.23
N ALA A 15 15.33 -17.53 42.10
CA ALA A 15 15.11 -18.14 40.81
C ALA A 15 16.20 -19.17 40.58
N GLY A 16 15.80 -20.43 40.47
CA GLY A 16 16.66 -21.50 39.99
C GLY A 16 17.04 -21.24 38.54
N ALA A 17 18.32 -21.29 38.21
CA ALA A 17 18.79 -21.27 36.86
C ALA A 17 18.30 -22.55 36.17
N CYS A 18 17.34 -22.41 35.25
CA CYS A 18 17.17 -23.37 34.17
C CYS A 18 18.24 -23.03 33.13
N ASP A 19 19.14 -23.95 32.83
CA ASP A 19 19.90 -23.97 31.60
C ASP A 19 18.90 -24.09 30.46
N GLY A 20 18.42 -22.97 29.95
CA GLY A 20 17.71 -22.88 28.70
C GLY A 20 18.74 -22.79 27.59
N ASP A 21 18.56 -23.60 26.57
CA ASP A 21 19.25 -23.51 25.30
C ASP A 21 19.31 -22.03 24.90
N LYS A 22 20.52 -21.49 24.77
CA LYS A 22 20.74 -20.21 24.16
C LYS A 22 20.40 -20.42 22.69
N GLU A 23 19.21 -20.02 22.26
CA GLU A 23 18.97 -19.78 20.86
C GLU A 23 20.11 -18.88 20.35
N GLU A 24 20.86 -19.37 19.37
CA GLU A 24 21.87 -18.55 18.71
C GLU A 24 21.15 -17.36 18.08
N ALA A 25 21.46 -16.16 18.53
CA ALA A 25 20.90 -14.94 17.98
C ALA A 25 21.09 -14.94 16.46
N MET A 26 20.08 -14.54 15.72
CA MET A 26 20.08 -14.48 14.27
C MET A 26 21.28 -13.66 13.79
N THR A 27 22.15 -14.27 12.99
CA THR A 27 23.35 -13.60 12.48
C THR A 27 23.04 -12.57 11.41
N GLU A 28 21.88 -12.68 10.76
CA GLU A 28 21.43 -11.80 9.67
C GLU A 28 19.90 -11.89 9.53
N ILE A 29 19.22 -10.77 9.31
CA ILE A 29 17.76 -10.78 9.07
C ILE A 29 17.45 -11.51 7.75
N PRO A 30 16.28 -12.15 7.63
CA PRO A 30 15.84 -12.72 6.36
C PRO A 30 15.76 -11.64 5.27
N LYS A 31 15.84 -12.06 4.01
CA LYS A 31 15.53 -11.13 2.91
C LYS A 31 14.09 -10.63 3.04
N ILE A 32 13.92 -9.36 2.79
CA ILE A 32 12.65 -8.65 2.94
C ILE A 32 11.70 -9.05 1.81
N ILE A 33 10.42 -9.22 2.12
CA ILE A 33 9.34 -9.20 1.14
C ILE A 33 8.63 -7.85 1.29
N SER A 34 8.84 -6.97 0.31
CA SER A 34 8.23 -5.64 0.30
C SER A 34 6.79 -5.73 -0.20
N VAL A 35 5.85 -5.25 0.62
CA VAL A 35 4.42 -5.25 0.27
C VAL A 35 3.96 -3.92 -0.33
N ASP A 36 4.89 -2.98 -0.47
CA ASP A 36 4.66 -1.69 -1.11
C ASP A 36 5.94 -1.19 -1.79
N ASP A 37 5.93 -1.33 -3.08
CA ASP A 37 6.84 -0.69 -4.02
C ASP A 37 6.01 -0.15 -5.18
N HIS A 38 6.65 0.53 -6.13
CA HIS A 38 5.98 1.08 -7.29
C HIS A 38 6.69 0.72 -8.59
N VAL A 39 5.93 0.78 -9.68
CA VAL A 39 6.47 0.64 -11.03
C VAL A 39 6.12 1.84 -11.88
N VAL A 40 7.09 2.37 -12.63
CA VAL A 40 6.82 3.32 -13.70
C VAL A 40 6.56 2.51 -14.96
N GLU A 41 5.35 2.58 -15.50
CA GLU A 41 4.99 1.77 -16.67
C GLU A 41 5.84 2.15 -17.87
N PRO A 42 6.39 1.16 -18.62
CA PRO A 42 7.04 1.43 -19.90
C PRO A 42 6.12 2.15 -20.89
N ALA A 43 6.69 3.04 -21.69
CA ALA A 43 5.93 3.92 -22.60
C ALA A 43 5.00 3.18 -23.59
N ASP A 44 5.29 1.90 -23.86
CA ASP A 44 4.60 1.09 -24.87
C ASP A 44 3.59 0.06 -24.32
N VAL A 45 3.35 0.02 -23.01
CA VAL A 45 2.44 -0.93 -22.37
C VAL A 45 1.09 -1.01 -23.08
N TRP A 46 0.45 0.15 -23.28
CA TRP A 46 -0.86 0.23 -23.94
C TRP A 46 -0.76 0.24 -25.46
N GLN A 47 0.30 0.86 -26.02
CA GLN A 47 0.49 0.95 -27.46
C GLN A 47 0.67 -0.43 -28.14
N LYS A 48 1.19 -1.41 -27.40
CA LYS A 48 1.34 -2.79 -27.87
C LYS A 48 0.04 -3.62 -27.77
N ARG A 49 -0.93 -3.21 -26.92
CA ARG A 49 -2.09 -4.03 -26.53
C ARG A 49 -3.43 -3.48 -27.00
N LEU A 50 -3.55 -2.17 -27.16
CA LEU A 50 -4.80 -1.57 -27.57
C LEU A 50 -5.12 -1.81 -29.06
N PRO A 51 -6.42 -1.94 -29.43
CA PRO A 51 -6.86 -1.94 -30.80
C PRO A 51 -6.41 -0.66 -31.54
N LYS A 52 -6.12 -0.78 -32.83
CA LYS A 52 -5.61 0.34 -33.67
C LYS A 52 -6.46 1.62 -33.57
N LYS A 53 -7.80 1.49 -33.43
CA LYS A 53 -8.72 2.65 -33.32
C LYS A 53 -8.46 3.52 -32.09
N TYR A 54 -7.74 3.00 -31.10
CA TYR A 54 -7.49 3.68 -29.82
C TYR A 54 -6.04 4.14 -29.64
N LEU A 55 -5.13 3.83 -30.55
CA LEU A 55 -3.69 4.16 -30.35
C LEU A 55 -3.43 5.68 -30.22
N ASP A 56 -4.20 6.51 -30.93
CA ASP A 56 -4.03 7.97 -30.91
C ASP A 56 -4.63 8.64 -29.66
N VAL A 57 -5.58 7.99 -29.00
CA VAL A 57 -6.30 8.53 -27.83
C VAL A 57 -6.01 7.77 -26.54
N GLY A 58 -5.54 6.52 -26.64
CA GLY A 58 -5.12 5.71 -25.52
C GLY A 58 -3.80 6.20 -24.91
N PRO A 59 -3.38 5.60 -23.77
CA PRO A 59 -2.16 6.01 -23.09
C PRO A 59 -0.93 5.88 -23.99
N ARG A 60 -0.18 6.97 -24.13
CA ARG A 60 1.07 7.07 -24.86
C ARG A 60 1.97 8.13 -24.26
N VAL A 61 3.27 8.00 -24.44
CA VAL A 61 4.27 8.94 -23.93
C VAL A 61 4.75 9.84 -25.06
N GLU A 62 4.78 11.14 -24.78
CA GLU A 62 5.37 12.17 -25.66
C GLU A 62 6.34 13.03 -24.86
N ARG A 63 7.50 13.34 -25.42
CA ARG A 63 8.49 14.20 -24.79
C ARG A 63 8.21 15.67 -25.11
N ALA A 64 8.07 16.49 -24.06
CA ALA A 64 7.89 17.94 -24.18
C ALA A 64 8.52 18.65 -22.97
N PRO A 65 8.91 19.94 -23.08
CA PRO A 65 9.41 20.66 -21.93
C PRO A 65 8.31 20.89 -20.89
N LEU A 66 8.72 20.90 -19.61
CA LEU A 66 7.89 21.24 -18.46
C LEU A 66 8.55 22.42 -17.73
N GLY A 67 7.75 23.46 -17.46
CA GLY A 67 8.15 24.60 -16.65
C GLY A 67 8.22 24.26 -15.15
N GLU A 68 7.98 25.25 -14.31
CA GLU A 68 7.99 25.06 -12.86
C GLU A 68 6.83 24.15 -12.42
N MET A 69 7.12 23.26 -11.47
CA MET A 69 6.13 22.43 -10.77
C MET A 69 6.01 22.86 -9.33
N THR A 70 4.80 22.87 -8.82
CA THR A 70 4.51 23.09 -7.40
C THR A 70 3.53 22.05 -6.88
N PHE A 71 3.67 21.73 -5.59
CA PHE A 71 2.73 20.88 -4.87
C PHE A 71 2.24 21.65 -3.66
N VAL A 72 0.98 22.07 -3.69
CA VAL A 72 0.40 22.92 -2.65
C VAL A 72 -1.00 22.42 -2.31
N GLY A 73 -1.29 22.29 -1.01
CA GLY A 73 -2.59 21.86 -0.54
C GLY A 73 -3.02 20.49 -1.06
N GLY A 74 -2.07 19.58 -1.27
CA GLY A 74 -2.35 18.23 -1.81
C GLY A 74 -2.52 18.16 -3.32
N ASN A 75 -2.25 19.26 -4.06
CA ASN A 75 -2.44 19.30 -5.50
C ASN A 75 -1.16 19.68 -6.24
N PHE A 76 -0.85 18.94 -7.29
CA PHE A 76 0.18 19.32 -8.24
C PHE A 76 -0.35 20.42 -9.19
N SER A 77 0.46 21.45 -9.40
CA SER A 77 0.30 22.39 -10.50
C SER A 77 1.61 22.53 -11.26
N TYR A 78 1.53 22.82 -12.55
CA TYR A 78 2.70 22.95 -13.42
C TYR A 78 2.45 23.96 -14.52
N GLU A 79 3.53 24.66 -14.91
CA GLU A 79 3.51 25.57 -16.02
C GLU A 79 3.94 24.84 -17.29
N LYS A 80 3.16 25.03 -18.38
CA LYS A 80 3.56 24.60 -19.73
C LYS A 80 4.48 25.67 -20.29
N GLY A 81 5.65 25.26 -20.77
CA GLY A 81 6.55 26.22 -21.39
C GLY A 81 7.99 25.77 -21.48
N GLU A 82 8.89 26.73 -21.59
CA GLU A 82 10.33 26.48 -21.57
C GLU A 82 10.75 25.96 -20.21
N GLY A 83 11.45 24.80 -20.19
CA GLY A 83 11.88 24.15 -18.96
C GLY A 83 12.67 22.88 -19.27
N ARG A 84 12.74 21.98 -18.30
CA ARG A 84 13.42 20.69 -18.47
C ARG A 84 12.64 19.77 -19.41
N PRO A 85 13.29 18.88 -20.16
CA PRO A 85 12.62 17.78 -20.82
C PRO A 85 11.80 16.94 -19.81
N CYS A 86 10.61 16.54 -20.21
CA CYS A 86 9.70 15.72 -19.43
C CYS A 86 9.06 14.70 -20.35
N ASP A 87 8.91 13.47 -19.88
CA ASP A 87 8.07 12.49 -20.53
C ASP A 87 6.65 12.62 -19.99
N TRP A 88 5.70 12.86 -20.90
CA TRP A 88 4.31 13.11 -20.58
C TRP A 88 3.45 11.94 -21.02
N TRP A 89 2.66 11.42 -20.11
CA TRP A 89 1.55 10.57 -20.48
C TRP A 89 0.42 11.38 -21.09
N HIS A 90 -0.02 10.98 -22.26
CA HIS A 90 -1.22 11.46 -22.93
C HIS A 90 -2.27 10.37 -22.88
N TYR A 91 -3.48 10.70 -22.45
CA TYR A 91 -4.63 9.81 -22.41
C TYR A 91 -5.89 10.60 -22.62
N GLU A 92 -6.63 10.35 -23.71
CA GLU A 92 -7.71 11.20 -24.18
C GLU A 92 -7.24 12.67 -24.26
N ASP A 93 -7.84 13.59 -23.51
CA ASP A 93 -7.44 14.99 -23.40
C ASP A 93 -6.51 15.29 -22.20
N LYS A 94 -6.20 14.27 -21.39
CA LYS A 94 -5.31 14.42 -20.24
C LYS A 94 -3.85 14.43 -20.66
N LYS A 95 -3.05 15.22 -19.94
CA LYS A 95 -1.59 15.28 -20.06
C LYS A 95 -1.01 15.25 -18.65
N ILE A 96 -0.29 14.21 -18.34
CA ILE A 96 0.25 13.93 -17.01
C ILE A 96 1.77 13.86 -17.11
N PRO A 97 2.50 14.79 -16.48
CA PRO A 97 3.96 14.75 -16.52
C PRO A 97 4.52 13.67 -15.60
N GLN A 98 5.62 13.05 -16.01
CA GLN A 98 6.40 12.22 -15.10
C GLN A 98 7.22 13.09 -14.16
N THR A 99 7.25 12.74 -12.87
CA THR A 99 7.92 13.50 -11.83
C THR A 99 9.02 12.70 -11.17
N ARG A 100 10.07 13.40 -10.72
CA ARG A 100 11.18 12.76 -9.99
C ARG A 100 10.72 12.11 -8.69
N LEU A 101 9.64 12.57 -8.06
CA LEU A 101 9.13 11.96 -6.83
C LEU A 101 8.75 10.48 -7.01
N SER A 102 8.22 10.12 -8.19
CA SER A 102 7.83 8.74 -8.51
C SER A 102 9.00 7.87 -9.00
N ALA A 103 10.20 8.43 -9.17
CA ALA A 103 11.40 7.73 -9.62
C ALA A 103 12.65 8.40 -8.98
N ALA A 104 12.67 8.45 -7.66
CA ALA A 104 13.65 9.20 -6.89
C ALA A 104 14.90 8.40 -6.52
N VAL A 105 14.85 7.07 -6.59
CA VAL A 105 16.00 6.22 -6.25
C VAL A 105 17.20 6.50 -7.15
N GLY A 106 18.38 6.58 -6.54
CA GLY A 106 19.63 6.93 -7.20
C GLY A 106 19.95 8.42 -7.22
N PHE A 107 19.06 9.29 -6.74
CA PHE A 107 19.32 10.71 -6.47
C PHE A 107 19.63 10.94 -5.00
N ASP A 108 20.53 11.89 -4.71
CA ASP A 108 20.74 12.33 -3.34
C ASP A 108 19.47 13.00 -2.79
N ARG A 109 19.17 12.86 -1.49
CA ARG A 109 17.96 13.42 -0.88
C ARG A 109 17.79 14.92 -1.12
N ASP A 110 18.88 15.68 -1.12
CA ASP A 110 18.86 17.13 -1.38
C ASP A 110 18.58 17.47 -2.86
N GLU A 111 18.69 16.49 -3.76
CA GLU A 111 18.39 16.61 -5.19
C GLU A 111 16.98 16.16 -5.54
N VAL A 112 16.30 15.44 -4.64
CA VAL A 112 14.91 15.01 -4.83
C VAL A 112 14.00 16.24 -4.69
N LYS A 113 13.56 16.75 -5.84
CA LYS A 113 12.68 17.92 -5.95
C LYS A 113 11.43 17.55 -6.75
N ILE A 114 10.39 18.32 -6.54
CA ILE A 114 9.17 18.28 -7.38
C ILE A 114 9.54 18.85 -8.74
N THR A 115 9.99 18.01 -9.65
CA THR A 115 10.47 18.40 -10.99
C THR A 115 10.19 17.30 -12.01
N ALA A 116 10.25 17.68 -13.29
CA ALA A 116 10.16 16.77 -14.42
C ALA A 116 11.27 15.71 -14.39
N ILE A 117 10.98 14.56 -14.98
CA ILE A 117 11.95 13.50 -15.24
C ILE A 117 11.65 12.83 -16.59
N THR A 118 12.70 12.27 -17.22
CA THR A 118 12.60 11.42 -18.42
C THR A 118 13.00 9.99 -18.09
N TYR A 119 12.62 9.03 -18.93
CA TYR A 119 13.02 7.63 -18.74
C TYR A 119 14.54 7.45 -18.70
N GLU A 120 15.30 8.24 -19.45
CA GLU A 120 16.77 8.16 -19.47
C GLU A 120 17.41 8.69 -18.19
N GLU A 121 16.71 9.54 -17.44
CA GLU A 121 17.17 10.05 -16.15
C GLU A 121 16.77 9.12 -14.98
N MET A 122 15.75 8.29 -15.17
CA MET A 122 15.32 7.32 -14.16
C MET A 122 16.32 6.16 -14.05
N ARG A 123 16.45 5.61 -12.85
CA ARG A 123 17.10 4.33 -12.68
C ARG A 123 16.33 3.25 -13.44
N PRO A 124 17.00 2.38 -14.24
CA PRO A 124 16.30 1.37 -15.05
C PRO A 124 15.36 0.46 -14.25
N GLY A 125 15.70 0.12 -12.99
CA GLY A 125 14.82 -0.66 -12.10
C GLY A 125 13.44 -0.04 -11.85
N CYS A 126 13.21 1.23 -12.17
CA CYS A 126 11.89 1.85 -12.09
C CYS A 126 10.91 1.23 -13.11
N TYR A 127 11.37 0.81 -14.30
CA TYR A 127 10.51 0.39 -15.43
C TYR A 127 10.97 -0.88 -16.16
N ASP A 128 12.15 -1.41 -15.86
CA ASP A 128 12.68 -2.64 -16.44
C ASP A 128 12.71 -3.76 -15.38
N PRO A 129 12.02 -4.90 -15.57
CA PRO A 129 11.91 -5.94 -14.56
C PRO A 129 13.25 -6.63 -14.25
N LYS A 130 14.18 -6.71 -15.19
CA LYS A 130 15.49 -7.32 -14.94
C LYS A 130 16.35 -6.41 -14.08
N ALA A 131 16.39 -5.13 -14.42
CA ALA A 131 17.08 -4.14 -13.60
C ALA A 131 16.43 -4.00 -12.21
N ARG A 132 15.10 -4.17 -12.08
CA ARG A 132 14.41 -4.21 -10.80
C ARG A 132 14.91 -5.36 -9.94
N LEU A 133 15.05 -6.55 -10.48
CA LEU A 133 15.57 -7.71 -9.74
C LEU A 133 17.01 -7.49 -9.25
N GLU A 134 17.85 -6.83 -10.06
CA GLU A 134 19.21 -6.42 -9.65
C GLU A 134 19.17 -5.39 -8.50
N ASP A 135 18.29 -4.41 -8.57
CA ASP A 135 18.09 -3.42 -7.50
C ASP A 135 17.53 -4.03 -6.21
N MET A 136 16.65 -5.01 -6.32
CA MET A 136 16.14 -5.78 -5.18
C MET A 136 17.27 -6.58 -4.51
N ASP A 137 18.18 -7.19 -5.29
CA ASP A 137 19.32 -7.92 -4.73
C ASP A 137 20.26 -6.98 -3.96
N VAL A 138 20.50 -5.77 -4.44
CA VAL A 138 21.27 -4.74 -3.74
C VAL A 138 20.57 -4.33 -2.43
N ASN A 139 19.25 -4.28 -2.44
CA ASN A 139 18.43 -3.78 -1.32
C ASN A 139 18.01 -4.87 -0.30
N TRP A 140 18.54 -6.09 -0.42
CA TRP A 140 18.18 -7.22 0.43
C TRP A 140 16.70 -7.63 0.33
N VAL A 141 16.07 -7.43 -0.83
CA VAL A 141 14.65 -7.73 -1.09
C VAL A 141 14.52 -9.03 -1.87
N GLU A 142 13.74 -9.98 -1.34
CA GLU A 142 13.45 -11.27 -2.00
C GLU A 142 12.31 -11.14 -3.00
N ALA A 143 11.20 -10.52 -2.58
CA ALA A 143 10.05 -10.30 -3.43
C ALA A 143 9.44 -8.91 -3.17
N SER A 144 8.71 -8.38 -4.16
CA SER A 144 8.15 -7.04 -4.14
C SER A 144 6.81 -7.01 -4.85
N LEU A 145 5.81 -6.40 -4.19
CA LEU A 145 4.52 -6.03 -4.78
C LEU A 145 4.62 -4.58 -5.29
N SER A 146 4.20 -4.31 -6.54
CA SER A 146 4.39 -2.99 -7.14
C SER A 146 3.07 -2.31 -7.50
N PHE A 147 2.79 -1.16 -6.88
CA PHE A 147 1.68 -0.28 -7.25
C PHE A 147 1.95 0.46 -8.57
N PRO A 148 0.90 0.78 -9.34
CA PRO A 148 1.03 1.53 -10.59
C PRO A 148 1.33 3.02 -10.35
N THR A 149 1.94 3.67 -11.35
CA THR A 149 2.21 5.11 -11.36
C THR A 149 1.25 5.88 -12.26
N PHE A 150 1.21 5.61 -13.57
CA PHE A 150 0.34 6.33 -14.51
C PHE A 150 -1.16 6.08 -14.28
N PRO A 151 -1.63 4.86 -14.04
CA PRO A 151 -3.01 4.60 -13.65
C PRO A 151 -3.41 5.27 -12.33
N ARG A 152 -2.47 5.83 -11.60
CA ARG A 152 -2.52 6.17 -10.18
C ARG A 152 -2.68 4.88 -9.35
N PHE A 153 -2.77 4.98 -8.04
CA PHE A 153 -2.61 3.83 -7.14
C PHE A 153 -3.57 2.64 -7.36
N CYS A 154 -4.75 2.85 -7.95
CA CYS A 154 -5.74 1.78 -8.17
C CYS A 154 -6.56 1.93 -9.45
N GLY A 155 -6.07 2.69 -10.45
CA GLY A 155 -6.76 2.84 -11.73
C GLY A 155 -7.66 4.08 -11.84
N GLN A 156 -7.52 5.08 -10.95
CA GLN A 156 -8.34 6.29 -10.96
C GLN A 156 -8.28 7.04 -12.31
N THR A 157 -7.12 7.01 -12.98
CA THR A 157 -6.96 7.64 -14.30
C THR A 157 -7.96 7.10 -15.32
N PHE A 158 -8.25 5.80 -15.28
CA PHE A 158 -9.20 5.15 -16.18
C PHE A 158 -10.65 5.35 -15.74
N MET A 159 -10.91 5.39 -14.43
CA MET A 159 -12.24 5.72 -13.91
C MET A 159 -12.70 7.12 -14.38
N GLU A 160 -11.77 8.05 -14.52
CA GLU A 160 -12.03 9.42 -14.97
C GLU A 160 -12.07 9.58 -16.50
N ALA A 161 -12.12 8.48 -17.26
CA ALA A 161 -12.18 8.49 -18.72
C ALA A 161 -13.53 8.95 -19.25
N LYS A 162 -13.54 9.42 -20.51
CA LYS A 162 -14.77 9.75 -21.25
C LYS A 162 -15.30 8.53 -22.03
N ASP A 163 -14.39 7.73 -22.57
CA ASP A 163 -14.69 6.49 -23.29
C ASP A 163 -14.47 5.29 -22.34
N MET A 164 -15.56 4.74 -21.82
CA MET A 164 -15.51 3.63 -20.88
C MET A 164 -15.13 2.29 -21.55
N GLU A 165 -15.32 2.12 -22.86
CA GLU A 165 -14.79 0.96 -23.60
C GLU A 165 -13.25 1.01 -23.63
N LEU A 166 -12.70 2.20 -23.92
CA LEU A 166 -11.25 2.41 -23.88
C LEU A 166 -10.71 2.22 -22.46
N ALA A 167 -11.40 2.73 -21.44
CA ALA A 167 -11.01 2.57 -20.04
C ALA A 167 -10.89 1.09 -19.63
N ASP A 168 -11.90 0.28 -19.96
CA ASP A 168 -11.90 -1.17 -19.69
C ASP A 168 -10.74 -1.88 -20.40
N LEU A 169 -10.50 -1.54 -21.67
CA LEU A 169 -9.34 -2.08 -22.41
C LEU A 169 -8.02 -1.65 -21.78
N CYS A 170 -7.93 -0.42 -21.24
CA CYS A 170 -6.72 0.05 -20.57
C CYS A 170 -6.44 -0.68 -19.26
N VAL A 171 -7.46 -0.96 -18.45
CA VAL A 171 -7.34 -1.78 -17.23
C VAL A 171 -6.82 -3.17 -17.59
N LYS A 172 -7.46 -3.84 -18.55
CA LYS A 172 -7.05 -5.18 -19.00
C LYS A 172 -5.64 -5.20 -19.58
N ALA A 173 -5.28 -4.19 -20.36
CA ALA A 173 -3.94 -4.08 -20.95
C ALA A 173 -2.85 -3.90 -19.88
N TYR A 174 -3.10 -3.11 -18.84
CA TYR A 174 -2.21 -2.97 -17.70
C TYR A 174 -2.04 -4.33 -16.98
N ASN A 175 -3.15 -4.99 -16.65
CA ASN A 175 -3.10 -6.25 -15.94
C ASN A 175 -2.40 -7.35 -16.76
N ASP A 176 -2.65 -7.42 -18.08
CA ASP A 176 -1.96 -8.35 -18.94
C ASP A 176 -0.45 -8.08 -19.00
N TRP A 177 -0.03 -6.81 -19.10
CA TRP A 177 1.37 -6.44 -19.02
C TRP A 177 1.99 -6.81 -17.66
N MET A 178 1.29 -6.56 -16.56
CA MET A 178 1.76 -6.90 -15.21
C MET A 178 2.11 -8.39 -15.10
N PHE A 179 1.23 -9.27 -15.58
CA PHE A 179 1.48 -10.71 -15.52
C PHE A 179 2.44 -11.22 -16.60
N ASP A 180 2.33 -10.73 -17.84
CA ASP A 180 3.02 -11.31 -18.99
C ASP A 180 4.42 -10.75 -19.21
N GLU A 181 4.72 -9.55 -18.70
CA GLU A 181 6.02 -8.89 -18.90
C GLU A 181 6.66 -8.49 -17.57
N TRP A 182 5.99 -7.73 -16.69
CA TRP A 182 6.60 -7.24 -15.46
C TRP A 182 6.95 -8.38 -14.50
N CYS A 183 6.01 -9.24 -14.19
CA CYS A 183 6.22 -10.35 -13.26
C CYS A 183 6.80 -11.60 -13.92
N ALA A 184 6.65 -11.71 -15.25
CA ALA A 184 7.09 -12.90 -15.99
C ALA A 184 8.59 -13.16 -15.86
N GLY A 185 8.96 -14.40 -15.59
CA GLY A 185 10.37 -14.81 -15.48
C GLY A 185 11.09 -14.34 -14.22
N SER A 186 10.40 -13.70 -13.28
CA SER A 186 10.95 -13.28 -11.99
C SER A 186 11.06 -14.41 -10.95
N ASN A 187 10.54 -15.61 -11.26
CA ASN A 187 10.42 -16.74 -10.31
C ASN A 187 9.62 -16.37 -9.06
N GLY A 188 8.54 -15.59 -9.21
CA GLY A 188 7.67 -15.15 -8.12
C GLY A 188 8.20 -13.95 -7.32
N ARG A 189 9.36 -13.41 -7.66
CA ARG A 189 9.96 -12.27 -6.95
C ARG A 189 9.25 -10.94 -7.22
N LEU A 190 8.70 -10.74 -8.42
CA LEU A 190 7.79 -9.63 -8.71
C LEU A 190 6.36 -10.15 -8.58
N VAL A 191 5.63 -9.60 -7.62
CA VAL A 191 4.27 -10.03 -7.27
C VAL A 191 3.27 -9.16 -8.03
N PRO A 192 2.32 -9.76 -8.79
CA PRO A 192 1.38 -8.98 -9.56
C PRO A 192 0.37 -8.25 -8.67
N LEU A 193 0.16 -6.96 -8.97
CA LEU A 193 -0.88 -6.14 -8.38
C LEU A 193 -1.77 -5.55 -9.48
N PRO A 194 -2.81 -6.28 -9.91
CA PRO A 194 -3.78 -5.78 -10.87
C PRO A 194 -4.61 -4.62 -10.32
N ILE A 195 -5.11 -3.81 -11.26
CA ILE A 195 -6.13 -2.79 -11.03
C ILE A 195 -7.48 -3.26 -11.57
N ILE A 196 -8.56 -2.57 -11.19
CA ILE A 196 -9.92 -2.95 -11.54
C ILE A 196 -10.72 -1.80 -12.18
N GLN A 197 -11.88 -2.15 -12.70
CA GLN A 197 -12.88 -1.20 -13.19
C GLN A 197 -13.62 -0.57 -12.01
N LEU A 198 -13.04 0.49 -11.41
CA LEU A 198 -13.59 1.16 -10.22
C LEU A 198 -15.03 1.66 -10.40
N TRP A 199 -15.47 1.88 -11.62
CA TRP A 199 -16.81 2.40 -11.97
C TRP A 199 -17.92 1.33 -12.03
N ASP A 200 -17.56 0.04 -11.91
CA ASP A 200 -18.51 -1.06 -12.00
C ASP A 200 -18.02 -2.25 -11.16
N SER A 201 -18.73 -2.52 -10.06
CA SER A 201 -18.35 -3.57 -9.11
C SER A 201 -18.46 -4.99 -9.68
N GLN A 202 -19.30 -5.22 -10.69
CA GLN A 202 -19.40 -6.53 -11.35
C GLN A 202 -18.23 -6.75 -12.31
N LEU A 203 -17.87 -5.75 -13.11
CA LEU A 203 -16.66 -5.81 -13.95
C LEU A 203 -15.41 -5.97 -13.09
N ALA A 204 -15.35 -5.28 -11.95
CA ALA A 204 -14.27 -5.45 -10.97
C ALA A 204 -14.17 -6.89 -10.45
N ALA A 205 -15.31 -7.50 -10.09
CA ALA A 205 -15.37 -8.89 -9.65
C ALA A 205 -14.90 -9.87 -10.72
N ASP A 206 -15.33 -9.66 -11.96
CA ASP A 206 -14.93 -10.51 -13.10
C ASP A 206 -13.43 -10.40 -13.38
N GLU A 207 -12.87 -9.17 -13.25
CA GLU A 207 -11.44 -8.93 -13.42
C GLU A 207 -10.60 -9.57 -12.30
N ILE A 208 -11.09 -9.57 -11.05
CA ILE A 208 -10.44 -10.29 -9.94
C ILE A 208 -10.38 -11.78 -10.24
N ARG A 209 -11.50 -12.39 -10.62
CA ARG A 209 -11.52 -13.82 -10.97
C ARG A 209 -10.60 -14.15 -12.14
N ARG A 210 -10.55 -13.28 -13.15
CA ARG A 210 -9.64 -13.41 -14.28
C ARG A 210 -8.17 -13.44 -13.84
N ASN A 211 -7.78 -12.55 -12.96
CA ASN A 211 -6.41 -12.44 -12.50
C ASN A 211 -6.05 -13.50 -11.45
N ALA A 212 -7.00 -13.90 -10.58
CA ALA A 212 -6.82 -15.01 -9.65
C ALA A 212 -6.57 -16.33 -10.38
N ALA A 213 -7.27 -16.58 -11.49
CA ALA A 213 -7.02 -17.75 -12.35
C ALA A 213 -5.62 -17.77 -12.98
N ARG A 214 -4.90 -16.64 -12.95
CA ARG A 214 -3.51 -16.51 -13.41
C ARG A 214 -2.50 -16.56 -12.24
N GLY A 215 -2.97 -16.80 -11.02
CA GLY A 215 -2.14 -16.86 -9.81
C GLY A 215 -1.94 -15.50 -9.13
N GLY A 216 -2.78 -14.49 -9.40
CA GLY A 216 -2.77 -13.21 -8.69
C GLY A 216 -3.55 -13.30 -7.38
N HIS A 217 -2.94 -12.88 -6.27
CA HIS A 217 -3.52 -12.92 -4.93
C HIS A 217 -3.64 -11.53 -4.29
N ALA A 218 -3.50 -10.47 -5.06
CA ALA A 218 -3.65 -9.08 -4.61
C ALA A 218 -4.41 -8.26 -5.64
N VAL A 219 -5.03 -7.17 -5.23
CA VAL A 219 -5.68 -6.18 -6.10
C VAL A 219 -5.57 -4.78 -5.48
N ALA A 220 -5.25 -3.78 -6.30
CA ALA A 220 -5.24 -2.40 -5.85
C ALA A 220 -6.67 -1.83 -5.77
N PHE A 221 -7.00 -1.17 -4.66
CA PHE A 221 -8.30 -0.55 -4.43
C PHE A 221 -8.17 0.81 -3.75
N THR A 222 -9.24 1.59 -3.76
CA THR A 222 -9.27 2.91 -3.13
C THR A 222 -9.56 2.82 -1.63
N GLU A 223 -8.83 3.59 -0.82
CA GLU A 223 -9.04 3.66 0.64
C GLU A 223 -10.46 4.11 0.99
N ILE A 224 -10.96 5.15 0.32
CA ILE A 224 -12.24 5.81 0.64
C ILE A 224 -13.00 6.04 -0.67
N PRO A 225 -13.80 5.06 -1.14
CA PRO A 225 -14.54 5.18 -2.39
C PRO A 225 -15.35 6.46 -2.56
N PRO A 226 -16.04 7.01 -1.53
CA PRO A 226 -16.79 8.27 -1.65
C PRO A 226 -15.93 9.48 -2.01
N PHE A 227 -14.65 9.49 -1.75
CA PHE A 227 -13.77 10.58 -2.16
C PHE A 227 -13.57 10.62 -3.68
N LEU A 228 -13.77 9.49 -4.33
CA LEU A 228 -13.80 9.37 -5.80
C LEU A 228 -15.20 9.53 -6.40
N GLY A 229 -16.22 9.82 -5.58
CA GLY A 229 -17.61 9.89 -6.03
C GLY A 229 -18.29 8.52 -6.20
N LEU A 230 -17.68 7.46 -5.69
CA LEU A 230 -18.19 6.10 -5.71
C LEU A 230 -19.04 5.79 -4.47
N PRO A 231 -19.92 4.76 -4.49
CA PRO A 231 -20.63 4.31 -3.31
C PRO A 231 -19.68 3.92 -2.18
N SER A 232 -20.09 4.18 -0.94
CA SER A 232 -19.29 3.82 0.25
C SER A 232 -19.35 2.33 0.56
N VAL A 233 -18.46 1.87 1.42
CA VAL A 233 -18.50 0.51 1.99
C VAL A 233 -19.69 0.28 2.91
N HIS A 234 -20.44 1.35 3.26
CA HIS A 234 -21.69 1.31 4.03
C HIS A 234 -22.94 1.31 3.14
N ASP A 235 -22.79 1.26 1.82
CA ASP A 235 -23.93 1.30 0.90
C ASP A 235 -24.96 0.20 1.22
N ALA A 236 -26.20 0.61 1.42
CA ALA A 236 -27.27 -0.30 1.87
C ALA A 236 -27.67 -1.32 0.80
N ASP A 237 -27.50 -0.98 -0.47
CA ASP A 237 -27.81 -1.84 -1.61
C ASP A 237 -26.64 -2.82 -1.91
N GLY A 238 -25.50 -2.68 -1.20
CA GLY A 238 -24.34 -3.57 -1.33
C GLY A 238 -23.63 -3.42 -2.68
N TYR A 239 -23.43 -2.21 -3.14
CA TYR A 239 -22.77 -1.95 -4.44
C TYR A 239 -21.45 -2.72 -4.59
N TRP A 240 -20.62 -2.78 -3.54
CA TRP A 240 -19.32 -3.44 -3.55
C TRP A 240 -19.36 -4.94 -3.23
N ASP A 241 -20.56 -5.51 -2.97
CA ASP A 241 -20.68 -6.94 -2.63
C ASP A 241 -20.09 -7.88 -3.68
N PRO A 242 -20.31 -7.69 -5.02
CA PRO A 242 -19.70 -8.54 -6.01
C PRO A 242 -18.17 -8.52 -5.97
N PHE A 243 -17.57 -7.33 -5.73
CA PHE A 243 -16.13 -7.15 -5.59
C PHE A 243 -15.58 -7.86 -4.35
N PHE A 244 -16.15 -7.60 -3.15
CA PHE A 244 -15.70 -8.24 -1.92
C PHE A 244 -15.91 -9.75 -1.93
N GLN A 245 -17.01 -10.23 -2.53
CA GLN A 245 -17.25 -11.65 -2.70
C GLN A 245 -16.17 -12.29 -3.59
N ALA A 246 -15.81 -11.67 -4.71
CA ALA A 246 -14.77 -12.17 -5.58
C ALA A 246 -13.41 -12.21 -4.88
N CYS A 247 -13.06 -11.18 -4.09
CA CYS A 247 -11.83 -11.16 -3.29
C CYS A 247 -11.81 -12.29 -2.26
N ALA A 248 -12.90 -12.46 -1.49
CA ALA A 248 -13.00 -13.49 -0.46
C ALA A 248 -12.92 -14.91 -1.05
N GLU A 249 -13.66 -15.20 -2.11
CA GLU A 249 -13.69 -16.55 -2.71
C GLU A 249 -12.41 -16.96 -3.43
N THR A 250 -11.62 -15.98 -3.90
CA THR A 250 -10.33 -16.23 -4.58
C THR A 250 -9.12 -16.06 -3.67
N GLY A 251 -9.32 -15.63 -2.42
CA GLY A 251 -8.24 -15.31 -1.50
C GLY A 251 -7.42 -14.10 -1.98
N THR A 252 -8.02 -13.17 -2.74
CA THR A 252 -7.36 -11.96 -3.21
C THR A 252 -7.37 -10.88 -2.14
N VAL A 253 -6.20 -10.39 -1.75
CA VAL A 253 -6.04 -9.31 -0.77
C VAL A 253 -6.34 -7.97 -1.41
N VAL A 254 -7.16 -7.16 -0.75
CA VAL A 254 -7.46 -5.78 -1.17
C VAL A 254 -6.39 -4.85 -0.64
N CYS A 255 -5.48 -4.40 -1.51
CA CYS A 255 -4.37 -3.52 -1.16
C CYS A 255 -4.76 -2.05 -1.40
N MET A 256 -4.67 -1.24 -0.35
CA MET A 256 -5.04 0.17 -0.36
C MET A 256 -3.85 1.02 0.04
N HIS A 257 -3.37 1.80 -0.91
CA HIS A 257 -2.27 2.73 -0.70
C HIS A 257 -2.77 4.11 -0.25
N ILE A 258 -2.05 4.80 0.62
CA ILE A 258 -2.37 6.20 0.93
C ILE A 258 -2.44 7.03 -0.35
N GLY A 259 -3.42 7.92 -0.46
CA GLY A 259 -3.65 8.71 -1.68
C GLY A 259 -4.46 8.01 -2.79
N SER A 260 -4.79 6.72 -2.65
CA SER A 260 -5.63 6.01 -3.62
C SER A 260 -7.07 6.56 -3.73
N SER A 261 -7.49 7.37 -2.78
CA SER A 261 -8.76 8.12 -2.83
C SER A 261 -8.64 9.52 -3.45
N SER A 262 -7.46 9.88 -4.02
CA SER A 262 -7.22 11.15 -4.72
C SER A 262 -7.41 12.41 -3.89
N LYS A 263 -7.46 12.27 -2.56
CA LYS A 263 -7.48 13.38 -1.62
C LYS A 263 -6.39 13.19 -0.59
N MET A 264 -5.45 14.13 -0.56
CA MET A 264 -4.43 14.18 0.47
C MET A 264 -4.89 15.10 1.60
N PRO A 265 -4.70 14.72 2.87
CA PRO A 265 -5.00 15.59 3.99
C PRO A 265 -4.18 16.88 3.91
N SER A 266 -4.83 18.02 4.11
CA SER A 266 -4.18 19.33 4.21
C SER A 266 -5.06 20.24 5.04
N THR A 267 -4.46 21.12 5.82
CA THR A 267 -5.19 22.06 6.69
C THR A 267 -5.67 23.29 5.95
N SER A 268 -5.00 23.67 4.87
CA SER A 268 -5.35 24.82 4.02
C SER A 268 -4.71 24.69 2.63
N LYS A 269 -5.13 25.56 1.71
CA LYS A 269 -4.60 25.60 0.34
C LYS A 269 -3.16 26.14 0.24
N ASP A 270 -2.71 26.85 1.26
CA ASP A 270 -1.37 27.47 1.37
C ASP A 270 -0.48 26.74 2.37
N ALA A 271 -0.94 25.61 2.90
CA ALA A 271 -0.13 24.76 3.77
C ALA A 271 1.05 24.17 2.97
N PRO A 272 2.28 24.22 3.53
CA PRO A 272 3.43 23.61 2.86
C PRO A 272 3.25 22.10 2.70
N PRO A 273 3.87 21.47 1.68
CA PRO A 273 3.75 20.02 1.43
C PRO A 273 4.01 19.16 2.66
N ALA A 274 4.95 19.54 3.51
CA ALA A 274 5.28 18.82 4.74
C ALA A 274 4.08 18.59 5.68
N VAL A 275 3.08 19.48 5.68
CA VAL A 275 1.84 19.28 6.46
C VAL A 275 1.05 18.09 5.92
N GLY A 276 0.83 18.06 4.61
CA GLY A 276 0.15 16.94 3.95
C GLY A 276 0.91 15.63 4.15
N SER A 277 2.23 15.61 3.90
CA SER A 277 3.06 14.43 4.08
C SER A 277 3.03 13.89 5.52
N THR A 278 3.00 14.78 6.54
CA THR A 278 2.86 14.35 7.93
C THR A 278 1.50 13.70 8.22
N LEU A 279 0.45 14.10 7.52
CA LEU A 279 -0.94 13.68 7.79
C LEU A 279 -1.43 12.57 6.85
N THR A 280 -0.60 12.02 5.97
CA THR A 280 -1.00 11.01 4.97
C THR A 280 -1.69 9.80 5.60
N TYR A 281 -1.20 9.32 6.74
CA TYR A 281 -1.77 8.20 7.49
C TYR A 281 -3.26 8.41 7.87
N MET A 282 -3.75 9.64 7.90
CA MET A 282 -5.15 9.91 8.30
C MET A 282 -6.17 9.32 7.33
N ASN A 283 -5.85 9.22 6.05
CA ASN A 283 -6.71 8.53 5.11
C ASN A 283 -6.84 7.04 5.46
N ALA A 284 -5.72 6.37 5.73
CA ALA A 284 -5.71 4.98 6.17
C ALA A 284 -6.49 4.80 7.49
N ALA A 285 -6.34 5.73 8.45
CA ALA A 285 -7.07 5.71 9.71
C ALA A 285 -8.59 5.88 9.54
N MET A 286 -9.03 6.78 8.64
CA MET A 286 -10.44 6.93 8.28
C MET A 286 -10.98 5.68 7.59
N SER A 287 -10.25 5.17 6.61
CA SER A 287 -10.59 3.95 5.87
C SER A 287 -10.70 2.74 6.79
N LEU A 288 -9.71 2.51 7.65
CA LEU A 288 -9.75 1.42 8.64
C LEU A 288 -11.00 1.52 9.52
N THR A 289 -11.32 2.72 10.00
CA THR A 289 -12.51 2.94 10.83
C THR A 289 -13.80 2.61 10.05
N ASP A 290 -13.89 2.99 8.77
CA ASP A 290 -15.02 2.67 7.89
C ASP A 290 -15.18 1.15 7.74
N TYR A 291 -14.10 0.42 7.39
CA TYR A 291 -14.17 -1.03 7.23
C TYR A 291 -14.55 -1.73 8.53
N LEU A 292 -13.95 -1.36 9.67
CA LEU A 292 -14.24 -1.96 10.97
C LEU A 292 -15.70 -1.75 11.42
N MET A 293 -16.32 -0.65 10.99
CA MET A 293 -17.68 -0.28 11.38
C MET A 293 -18.74 -0.59 10.30
N SER A 294 -18.36 -1.11 9.13
CA SER A 294 -19.27 -1.36 8.01
C SER A 294 -20.11 -2.64 8.16
N GLY A 295 -19.56 -3.65 8.82
CA GLY A 295 -20.09 -5.02 8.83
C GLY A 295 -19.60 -5.87 7.62
N VAL A 296 -18.70 -5.35 6.81
CA VAL A 296 -18.18 -6.05 5.61
C VAL A 296 -17.49 -7.35 5.99
N PHE A 297 -16.75 -7.40 7.10
CA PHE A 297 -16.06 -8.60 7.57
C PHE A 297 -17.00 -9.66 8.14
N GLU A 298 -18.18 -9.27 8.64
CA GLU A 298 -19.24 -10.24 9.00
C GLU A 298 -19.88 -10.85 7.75
N LYS A 299 -20.00 -10.07 6.70
CA LYS A 299 -20.59 -10.52 5.43
C LYS A 299 -19.63 -11.36 4.61
N PHE A 300 -18.33 -11.05 4.65
CA PHE A 300 -17.26 -11.71 3.91
C PHE A 300 -16.14 -12.12 4.87
N PRO A 301 -16.31 -13.24 5.60
CA PRO A 301 -15.40 -13.63 6.68
C PRO A 301 -13.99 -14.03 6.20
N ASP A 302 -13.82 -14.31 4.91
CA ASP A 302 -12.52 -14.64 4.30
C ASP A 302 -11.87 -13.43 3.61
N LEU A 303 -12.50 -12.24 3.69
CA LEU A 303 -11.94 -11.01 3.09
C LEU A 303 -10.74 -10.53 3.89
N VAL A 304 -9.65 -10.24 3.18
CA VAL A 304 -8.43 -9.64 3.74
C VAL A 304 -8.15 -8.32 3.07
N ILE A 305 -7.79 -7.30 3.84
CA ILE A 305 -7.37 -6.00 3.35
C ILE A 305 -5.97 -5.66 3.88
N ALA A 306 -5.24 -4.84 3.14
CA ALA A 306 -3.90 -4.37 3.51
C ALA A 306 -3.76 -2.88 3.22
N TYR A 307 -3.10 -2.15 4.14
CA TYR A 307 -2.76 -0.75 3.98
C TYR A 307 -1.29 -0.60 3.64
N SER A 308 -0.99 0.22 2.64
CA SER A 308 0.35 0.53 2.15
C SER A 308 0.72 1.99 2.42
N GLU A 309 1.99 2.22 2.78
CA GLU A 309 2.59 3.53 3.15
C GLU A 309 1.91 4.27 4.32
N GLY A 310 0.97 3.59 5.00
CA GLY A 310 0.18 4.17 6.08
C GLY A 310 0.91 4.26 7.42
N GLN A 311 2.05 3.59 7.59
CA GLN A 311 2.69 3.34 8.88
C GLN A 311 1.74 2.63 9.88
N ILE A 312 2.23 2.29 11.06
CA ILE A 312 1.46 1.47 12.01
C ILE A 312 1.26 2.11 13.38
N GLY A 313 2.01 3.16 13.70
CA GLY A 313 2.01 3.75 15.06
C GLY A 313 0.71 4.41 15.49
N TRP A 314 -0.19 4.71 14.58
CA TRP A 314 -1.53 5.26 14.85
C TRP A 314 -2.59 4.18 15.11
N ILE A 315 -2.36 2.95 14.67
CA ILE A 315 -3.32 1.84 14.70
C ILE A 315 -3.80 1.51 16.13
N PRO A 316 -2.92 1.37 17.15
CA PRO A 316 -3.34 1.02 18.51
C PRO A 316 -4.38 1.98 19.06
N TYR A 317 -4.18 3.28 18.89
CA TYR A 317 -5.12 4.30 19.36
C TYR A 317 -6.47 4.20 18.65
N VAL A 318 -6.47 3.98 17.34
CA VAL A 318 -7.72 3.81 16.57
C VAL A 318 -8.48 2.57 17.01
N LEU A 319 -7.80 1.45 17.26
CA LEU A 319 -8.41 0.21 17.72
C LEU A 319 -9.03 0.38 19.13
N GLU A 320 -8.28 0.94 20.08
CA GLU A 320 -8.79 1.23 21.42
C GLU A 320 -10.03 2.14 21.36
N ARG A 321 -9.95 3.20 20.55
CA ARG A 321 -11.05 4.15 20.38
C ARG A 321 -12.26 3.51 19.69
N ALA A 322 -12.05 2.68 18.67
CA ALA A 322 -13.12 1.98 17.96
C ALA A 322 -13.87 1.01 18.89
N ASP A 323 -13.15 0.23 19.70
CA ASP A 323 -13.75 -0.68 20.67
C ASP A 323 -14.59 0.08 21.71
N ALA A 324 -14.05 1.19 22.24
CA ALA A 324 -14.77 2.03 23.19
C ALA A 324 -16.06 2.63 22.59
N VAL A 325 -16.01 3.11 21.36
CA VAL A 325 -17.19 3.66 20.65
C VAL A 325 -18.20 2.55 20.36
N TRP A 326 -17.74 1.39 19.88
CA TRP A 326 -18.59 0.23 19.61
C TRP A 326 -19.37 -0.23 20.87
N ASP A 327 -18.71 -0.28 22.02
CA ASP A 327 -19.34 -0.69 23.29
C ASP A 327 -20.25 0.39 23.83
N HIS A 328 -19.76 1.62 24.00
CA HIS A 328 -20.49 2.69 24.68
C HIS A 328 -21.64 3.28 23.86
N ASN A 329 -21.53 3.28 22.53
CA ASN A 329 -22.47 3.97 21.65
C ASN A 329 -23.50 3.02 21.01
N ARG A 330 -23.64 1.80 21.48
CA ARG A 330 -24.52 0.76 20.90
C ARG A 330 -25.94 1.24 20.58
N ALA A 331 -26.50 2.08 21.42
CA ALA A 331 -27.89 2.54 21.27
C ALA A 331 -28.12 3.48 20.08
N TRP A 332 -27.07 4.19 19.64
CA TRP A 332 -27.19 5.21 18.61
C TRP A 332 -26.07 5.17 17.53
N GLY A 333 -25.02 4.39 17.74
CA GLY A 333 -23.86 4.33 16.85
C GLY A 333 -24.12 3.67 15.49
N GLY A 334 -25.30 3.02 15.31
CA GLY A 334 -25.71 2.45 14.03
C GLY A 334 -24.93 1.20 13.58
N VAL A 335 -24.20 0.55 14.50
CA VAL A 335 -23.35 -0.62 14.19
C VAL A 335 -23.79 -1.91 14.90
N ALA A 336 -24.74 -1.85 15.83
CA ALA A 336 -25.13 -2.97 16.70
C ALA A 336 -25.58 -4.23 15.92
N ASP A 337 -26.22 -4.04 14.77
CA ASP A 337 -26.71 -5.13 13.91
C ASP A 337 -25.68 -5.65 12.92
N LYS A 338 -24.60 -4.90 12.68
CA LYS A 338 -23.60 -5.15 11.65
C LYS A 338 -22.26 -5.66 12.20
N VAL A 339 -21.84 -5.15 13.36
CA VAL A 339 -20.54 -5.41 13.98
C VAL A 339 -20.76 -6.21 15.26
N LYS A 340 -20.50 -7.52 15.23
CA LYS A 340 -20.89 -8.46 16.29
C LYS A 340 -19.83 -8.63 17.38
N LYS A 341 -18.58 -8.33 17.08
CA LYS A 341 -17.43 -8.43 17.98
C LYS A 341 -16.66 -7.11 18.02
N PRO A 342 -15.77 -6.89 19.00
CA PRO A 342 -14.97 -5.66 19.06
C PRO A 342 -14.22 -5.40 17.74
N PRO A 343 -14.20 -4.16 17.24
CA PRO A 343 -13.46 -3.77 16.03
C PRO A 343 -12.00 -4.22 15.99
N SER A 344 -11.30 -4.19 17.13
CA SER A 344 -9.92 -4.67 17.23
C SER A 344 -9.77 -6.16 16.93
N GLN A 345 -10.81 -6.96 17.11
CA GLN A 345 -10.79 -8.37 16.76
C GLN A 345 -10.88 -8.58 15.25
N TYR A 346 -11.73 -7.79 14.53
CA TYR A 346 -11.73 -7.81 13.06
C TYR A 346 -10.39 -7.37 12.48
N TYR A 347 -9.77 -6.36 13.08
CA TYR A 347 -8.44 -5.93 12.65
C TYR A 347 -7.46 -7.10 12.66
N ARG A 348 -7.34 -7.82 13.76
CA ARG A 348 -6.41 -8.95 13.91
C ARG A 348 -6.69 -10.12 12.96
N GLU A 349 -7.92 -10.27 12.50
CA GLU A 349 -8.35 -11.36 11.63
C GLU A 349 -8.26 -11.02 10.15
N HIS A 350 -8.42 -9.74 9.78
CA HIS A 350 -8.67 -9.34 8.40
C HIS A 350 -7.74 -8.27 7.84
N VAL A 351 -6.95 -7.58 8.68
CA VAL A 351 -6.27 -6.35 8.24
C VAL A 351 -4.78 -6.46 8.43
N TYR A 352 -4.02 -6.17 7.37
CA TYR A 352 -2.58 -6.00 7.43
C TYR A 352 -2.20 -4.52 7.37
N GLY A 353 -1.20 -4.14 8.18
CA GLY A 353 -0.53 -2.84 8.11
C GLY A 353 0.92 -3.00 7.76
N CYS A 354 1.52 -2.02 7.08
CA CYS A 354 2.94 -2.02 6.79
C CYS A 354 3.63 -0.72 7.21
N PHE A 355 4.94 -0.78 7.29
CA PHE A 355 5.78 0.36 7.62
C PHE A 355 7.17 0.20 6.99
N PHE A 356 7.85 1.34 6.81
CA PHE A 356 9.28 1.38 6.46
C PHE A 356 10.13 2.04 7.56
N ASP A 357 9.61 3.02 8.31
CA ASP A 357 10.30 3.66 9.44
C ASP A 357 9.29 4.14 10.50
N ASP A 358 8.93 3.27 11.46
CA ASP A 358 7.96 3.58 12.52
C ASP A 358 8.36 3.02 13.89
N PRO A 359 9.31 3.69 14.59
CA PRO A 359 9.72 3.27 15.93
C PRO A 359 8.60 3.31 16.97
N HIS A 360 7.54 4.10 16.76
CA HIS A 360 6.41 4.14 17.68
C HIS A 360 5.53 2.90 17.52
N GLY A 361 5.23 2.55 16.27
CA GLY A 361 4.46 1.35 15.95
C GLY A 361 5.13 0.09 16.48
N LEU A 362 6.44 -0.05 16.30
CA LEU A 362 7.19 -1.21 16.80
C LEU A 362 7.17 -1.35 18.33
N ARG A 363 7.04 -0.27 19.08
CA ARG A 363 6.86 -0.34 20.54
C ARG A 363 5.44 -0.73 20.99
N SER A 364 4.50 -0.71 20.06
CA SER A 364 3.08 -0.95 20.31
C SER A 364 2.57 -2.24 19.64
N LEU A 365 3.47 -3.16 19.27
CA LEU A 365 3.10 -4.41 18.58
C LEU A 365 2.16 -5.30 19.40
N GLU A 366 2.27 -5.29 20.73
CA GLU A 366 1.39 -6.06 21.61
C GLU A 366 -0.09 -5.63 21.49
N ASP A 367 -0.34 -4.33 21.24
CA ASP A 367 -1.68 -3.79 21.11
C ASP A 367 -2.33 -4.15 19.76
N MET A 368 -1.53 -4.27 18.70
CA MET A 368 -1.98 -4.58 17.35
C MET A 368 -2.00 -6.08 17.05
N GLY A 369 -0.98 -6.80 17.51
CA GLY A 369 -0.65 -8.17 17.11
C GLY A 369 0.38 -8.19 15.98
N VAL A 370 1.44 -8.99 16.17
CA VAL A 370 2.56 -9.06 15.22
C VAL A 370 2.20 -9.74 13.90
N ASP A 371 1.21 -10.62 13.91
CA ASP A 371 0.90 -11.52 12.78
C ASP A 371 0.29 -10.79 11.56
N THR A 372 -0.06 -9.52 11.70
CA THR A 372 -0.66 -8.69 10.64
C THR A 372 0.21 -7.49 10.28
N ILE A 373 1.46 -7.46 10.76
CA ILE A 373 2.40 -6.37 10.45
C ILE A 373 3.39 -6.85 9.39
N THR A 374 3.58 -6.05 8.35
CA THR A 374 4.49 -6.30 7.23
C THR A 374 5.46 -5.14 7.06
N PHE A 375 6.50 -5.35 6.26
CA PHE A 375 7.52 -4.35 5.96
C PHE A 375 7.46 -3.95 4.48
N GLU A 376 7.81 -2.70 4.18
CA GLU A 376 7.83 -2.14 2.83
C GLU A 376 9.13 -1.39 2.57
N THR A 377 9.50 -1.21 1.29
CA THR A 377 10.69 -0.46 0.89
C THR A 377 10.40 0.79 0.08
N ASP A 378 9.17 0.93 -0.41
CA ASP A 378 8.65 2.05 -1.21
C ASP A 378 9.54 2.40 -2.42
N TYR A 379 10.16 1.38 -3.04
CA TYR A 379 10.96 1.58 -4.25
C TYR A 379 10.05 1.92 -5.45
N PRO A 380 10.27 2.93 -6.27
CA PRO A 380 11.41 3.86 -6.32
C PRO A 380 11.08 5.30 -5.85
N HIS A 381 10.13 5.48 -4.97
CA HIS A 381 9.67 6.78 -4.51
C HIS A 381 10.69 7.54 -3.66
N SER A 382 10.35 8.79 -3.29
CA SER A 382 11.20 9.66 -2.47
C SER A 382 11.41 9.17 -1.04
N ASP A 383 10.48 8.40 -0.51
CA ASP A 383 10.51 7.86 0.85
C ASP A 383 11.17 6.47 0.94
N SER A 384 11.57 5.92 -0.23
CA SER A 384 12.22 4.62 -0.32
C SER A 384 13.41 4.46 0.62
N THR A 385 13.52 3.31 1.23
CA THR A 385 14.68 2.89 2.03
C THR A 385 15.85 2.38 1.20
N TRP A 386 15.69 2.26 -0.12
CA TRP A 386 16.73 1.83 -1.04
C TRP A 386 17.97 2.76 -1.01
N PRO A 387 19.22 2.29 -1.05
CA PRO A 387 19.64 0.88 -1.13
C PRO A 387 19.94 0.25 0.24
N ASN A 388 19.43 0.78 1.32
CA ASN A 388 19.80 0.45 2.71
C ASN A 388 18.64 -0.19 3.52
N SER A 389 17.70 -0.87 2.85
CA SER A 389 16.52 -1.41 3.54
C SER A 389 16.87 -2.44 4.60
N LYS A 390 17.95 -3.23 4.39
CA LYS A 390 18.48 -4.14 5.40
C LYS A 390 18.87 -3.41 6.67
N GLU A 391 19.73 -2.40 6.55
CA GLU A 391 20.23 -1.62 7.68
C GLU A 391 19.13 -0.85 8.40
N VAL A 392 18.13 -0.38 7.63
CA VAL A 392 16.95 0.28 8.20
C VAL A 392 16.14 -0.71 9.03
N ALA A 393 15.86 -1.90 8.50
CA ALA A 393 15.14 -2.95 9.20
C ALA A 393 15.89 -3.43 10.46
N GLU A 394 17.18 -3.73 10.35
CA GLU A 394 18.02 -4.13 11.48
C GLU A 394 18.05 -3.08 12.60
N ARG A 395 18.22 -1.80 12.23
CA ARG A 395 18.24 -0.70 13.20
C ARG A 395 16.92 -0.55 13.95
N GLN A 396 15.81 -0.64 13.24
CA GLN A 396 14.50 -0.42 13.83
C GLN A 396 14.06 -1.58 14.72
N MET A 397 14.34 -2.80 14.30
CA MET A 397 13.87 -4.03 14.98
C MET A 397 14.91 -4.66 15.92
N LYS A 398 16.01 -3.96 16.21
CA LYS A 398 17.14 -4.45 17.04
C LYS A 398 16.75 -4.95 18.44
N ASP A 399 15.63 -4.49 18.99
CA ASP A 399 15.14 -4.83 20.31
C ASP A 399 14.03 -5.91 20.28
N LEU A 400 13.69 -6.43 19.09
CA LEU A 400 12.71 -7.50 18.89
C LEU A 400 13.42 -8.86 18.84
N ASP A 401 12.68 -9.93 19.17
CA ASP A 401 13.16 -11.30 19.01
C ASP A 401 13.18 -11.72 17.53
N ASP A 402 13.95 -12.76 17.24
CA ASP A 402 14.20 -13.26 15.89
C ASP A 402 12.91 -13.75 15.18
N GLU A 403 11.97 -14.35 15.94
CA GLU A 403 10.70 -14.82 15.40
C GLU A 403 9.82 -13.65 14.96
N THR A 404 9.73 -12.63 15.80
CA THR A 404 9.01 -11.39 15.50
C THR A 404 9.60 -10.70 14.27
N ILE A 405 10.90 -10.59 14.16
CA ILE A 405 11.57 -10.00 12.99
C ILE A 405 11.24 -10.80 11.72
N ARG A 406 11.36 -12.14 11.74
CA ARG A 406 11.02 -12.99 10.58
C ARG A 406 9.58 -12.81 10.14
N LYS A 407 8.63 -12.75 11.08
CA LYS A 407 7.22 -12.51 10.77
C LYS A 407 7.04 -11.18 10.03
N ILE A 408 7.58 -10.10 10.56
CA ILE A 408 7.38 -8.74 10.04
C ILE A 408 8.01 -8.58 8.65
N VAL A 409 9.29 -8.96 8.50
CA VAL A 409 10.01 -8.69 7.24
C VAL A 409 9.64 -9.66 6.12
N ARG A 410 9.02 -10.82 6.44
CA ARG A 410 8.86 -11.88 5.46
C ARG A 410 7.62 -12.76 5.66
N GLY A 411 7.48 -13.46 6.78
CA GLY A 411 6.49 -14.52 6.98
C GLY A 411 5.05 -14.02 6.82
N ASN A 412 4.73 -12.83 7.34
CA ASN A 412 3.40 -12.24 7.21
C ASN A 412 3.05 -11.91 5.75
N ALA A 413 4.01 -11.41 4.97
CA ALA A 413 3.81 -11.13 3.56
C ALA A 413 3.64 -12.42 2.73
N ILE A 414 4.39 -13.49 3.03
CA ILE A 414 4.19 -14.82 2.41
C ILE A 414 2.76 -15.28 2.62
N ARG A 415 2.28 -15.23 3.87
CA ARG A 415 0.93 -15.68 4.22
C ARG A 415 -0.14 -14.79 3.60
N MET A 416 0.03 -13.47 3.66
CA MET A 416 -0.90 -12.51 3.09
C MET A 416 -1.06 -12.69 1.58
N LEU A 417 0.05 -12.77 0.85
CA LEU A 417 0.08 -12.82 -0.61
C LEU A 417 0.11 -14.25 -1.18
N GLN A 418 0.04 -15.28 -0.32
CA GLN A 418 0.07 -16.70 -0.68
C GLN A 418 1.28 -17.06 -1.55
N LEU A 419 2.45 -16.54 -1.20
CA LEU A 419 3.67 -16.74 -2.00
C LEU A 419 4.25 -18.14 -1.79
N ASP A 420 4.78 -18.72 -2.86
CA ASP A 420 5.45 -20.05 -2.83
C ASP A 420 6.93 -19.89 -2.43
N PHE A 421 7.16 -19.35 -1.23
CA PHE A 421 8.48 -19.29 -0.61
C PHE A 421 8.47 -20.10 0.69
N ALA A 422 9.61 -20.72 1.04
CA ALA A 422 9.73 -21.34 2.36
C ALA A 422 9.63 -20.27 3.46
N GLU A 423 8.89 -20.50 4.53
CA GLU A 423 8.77 -19.59 5.67
C GLU A 423 10.08 -19.40 6.44
#